data_23db0d9b8a09c1940fc5412318ab227c
#
_entry.id   23db0d9b8a09c1940fc5412318ab227c
#
_cell.length_a   1.000
_cell.length_b   1.000
_cell.length_c   1.000
_cell.angle_alpha   90.00
_cell.angle_beta   90.00
_cell.angle_gamma   90.00
#
_symmetry.space_group_name_H-M   'P 1'
#
loop_
_entity.id
_entity.type
_entity.pdbx_description
1 polymer ?
#
loop_
_entity_poly.entity_id
_entity_poly.type
_entity_poly.pdbx_seq_one_letter_code
_entity_poly.pdbx_strand_id
1 'polypeptide(L)'
;MKYIHLVGICLFLTLSCNSQHQETKTVEKTHEYTNALVNETSPYLLQHAHNPVDWHPWNEQTLDKAKSEGKLLLISIGYSACHWCHVMEHESFEDAEVAKIMNDNFICIKVDREERPDIDQIYMTAVQLMNQRGGWPLNCVALPNGKPFWGGTYFRKEDWKKQILGLAKTYKTEPNRVIEFADRLTRGIQEVEKIGLNTEEVNFTWKDLNNMVSPWSERFDNRDGGSNGAPKFPMPNAYHFLLKYAHLSNNKEVLDHVELTMEKMAFGGIYDQIGGGFARYSVDKLWKAPHFEKMLYDNGQLVSLYADGYLKFKKPLYKEVVFETLDFIERELMAENGAFYSALDADSEGEEGKFYVWNETELKLFIREDFEIFKDYYNVNSKGLWEHGNYILLRNKTKLQIAKKHKISVSELEAKIVNWKTVLMAERDKRIRPGLDDKSLTSWNGLMLKG
;
A
#
# COMPACT_ATOMS: atom_id res chain seq x y z
N MET A 1 -51.51 53.06 57.18
CA MET A 1 -50.78 51.79 56.99
C MET A 1 -51.49 50.96 55.92
N LYS A 2 -51.07 50.98 54.70
CA LYS A 2 -51.56 50.13 53.64
C LYS A 2 -50.35 49.85 52.70
N TYR A 3 -49.94 48.56 52.66
CA TYR A 3 -48.91 48.08 51.78
C TYR A 3 -49.48 47.91 50.37
N ILE A 4 -48.88 48.52 49.36
CA ILE A 4 -49.16 48.32 47.95
C ILE A 4 -48.09 47.37 47.42
N HIS A 5 -48.49 46.16 47.01
CA HIS A 5 -47.64 45.24 46.29
C HIS A 5 -47.60 45.59 44.82
N LEU A 6 -46.40 45.92 44.34
CA LEU A 6 -46.15 46.11 42.91
C LEU A 6 -45.76 44.76 42.32
N VAL A 7 -46.60 44.20 41.48
CA VAL A 7 -46.30 42.98 40.72
C VAL A 7 -45.64 43.40 39.40
N GLY A 8 -44.34 43.13 39.29
CA GLY A 8 -43.60 43.33 38.05
C GLY A 8 -43.81 42.13 37.09
N ILE A 9 -44.47 42.38 35.97
CA ILE A 9 -44.60 41.40 34.86
C ILE A 9 -43.31 41.48 34.04
N CYS A 10 -42.44 40.43 34.15
CA CYS A 10 -41.33 40.21 33.24
C CYS A 10 -41.84 39.53 31.94
N LEU A 11 -41.87 40.30 30.89
CA LEU A 11 -42.15 39.78 29.53
C LEU A 11 -40.90 39.15 28.99
N PHE A 12 -40.84 37.78 28.95
CA PHE A 12 -39.79 37.04 28.26
C PHE A 12 -40.10 37.04 26.76
N LEU A 13 -39.37 37.84 25.99
CA LEU A 13 -39.29 37.70 24.53
C LEU A 13 -38.43 36.49 24.18
N THR A 14 -39.07 35.39 23.86
CA THR A 14 -38.41 34.25 23.22
C THR A 14 -38.11 34.56 21.77
N LEU A 15 -36.89 34.96 21.47
CA LEU A 15 -36.39 34.97 20.09
C LEU A 15 -36.14 33.51 19.68
N SER A 16 -37.14 32.98 18.94
CA SER A 16 -37.00 31.71 18.25
C SER A 16 -36.04 31.89 17.04
N CYS A 17 -34.79 31.51 17.21
CA CYS A 17 -33.90 31.33 16.06
C CYS A 17 -34.38 30.13 15.25
N ASN A 18 -35.08 30.39 14.17
CA ASN A 18 -35.33 29.42 13.11
C ASN A 18 -34.01 29.18 12.38
N SER A 19 -33.22 28.21 12.83
CA SER A 19 -32.12 27.67 12.00
C SER A 19 -32.80 26.89 10.87
N GLN A 20 -32.94 27.50 9.70
CA GLN A 20 -33.16 26.77 8.49
C GLN A 20 -31.96 25.86 8.27
N HIS A 21 -32.08 24.57 8.61
CA HIS A 21 -31.25 23.54 8.01
C HIS A 21 -31.49 23.66 6.50
N GLN A 22 -30.55 24.30 5.80
CA GLN A 22 -30.38 24.04 4.39
C GLN A 22 -29.94 22.56 4.30
N GLU A 23 -30.91 21.70 3.99
CA GLU A 23 -30.59 20.41 3.38
C GLU A 23 -29.78 20.73 2.11
N THR A 24 -28.48 20.59 2.19
CA THR A 24 -27.65 20.44 1.01
C THR A 24 -28.18 19.19 0.32
N LYS A 25 -29.04 19.38 -0.68
CA LYS A 25 -29.36 18.34 -1.66
C LYS A 25 -28.01 17.93 -2.26
N THR A 26 -27.44 16.84 -1.77
CA THR A 26 -26.48 16.07 -2.52
C THR A 26 -27.13 15.78 -3.85
N VAL A 27 -26.66 16.43 -4.91
CA VAL A 27 -27.02 16.05 -6.28
C VAL A 27 -26.49 14.63 -6.40
N GLU A 28 -27.39 13.64 -6.36
CA GLU A 28 -27.03 12.26 -6.69
C GLU A 28 -26.43 12.31 -8.08
N LYS A 29 -25.12 12.04 -8.15
CA LYS A 29 -24.40 11.94 -9.41
C LYS A 29 -24.97 10.72 -10.11
N THR A 30 -25.84 10.92 -11.10
CA THR A 30 -26.38 9.82 -11.90
C THR A 30 -25.23 9.21 -12.68
N HIS A 31 -24.85 7.99 -12.32
CA HIS A 31 -23.81 7.23 -13.04
C HIS A 31 -24.45 6.59 -14.27
N GLU A 32 -23.72 6.60 -15.39
CA GLU A 32 -24.17 5.97 -16.64
C GLU A 32 -24.29 4.44 -16.49
N TYR A 33 -23.37 3.87 -15.74
CA TYR A 33 -23.30 2.42 -15.45
C TYR A 33 -23.36 2.17 -13.96
N THR A 34 -23.94 1.05 -13.57
CA THR A 34 -23.91 0.55 -12.20
C THR A 34 -24.01 -0.97 -12.25
N ASN A 35 -23.05 -1.66 -11.64
CA ASN A 35 -22.96 -3.10 -11.59
C ASN A 35 -23.20 -3.64 -10.15
N ALA A 36 -23.08 -4.96 -9.96
CA ALA A 36 -23.41 -5.61 -8.70
C ALA A 36 -22.52 -5.18 -7.51
N LEU A 37 -21.36 -4.60 -7.76
CA LEU A 37 -20.42 -4.18 -6.71
C LEU A 37 -20.92 -2.98 -5.89
N VAL A 38 -21.94 -2.26 -6.34
CA VAL A 38 -22.56 -1.14 -5.58
C VAL A 38 -23.11 -1.58 -4.21
N ASN A 39 -23.35 -2.87 -4.01
CA ASN A 39 -23.87 -3.44 -2.77
C ASN A 39 -22.77 -3.97 -1.84
N GLU A 40 -21.50 -3.85 -2.24
CA GLU A 40 -20.37 -4.32 -1.46
C GLU A 40 -19.90 -3.26 -0.45
N THR A 41 -19.05 -3.66 0.49
CA THR A 41 -18.50 -2.78 1.52
C THR A 41 -17.02 -2.48 1.33
N SER A 42 -16.32 -3.27 0.52
CA SER A 42 -14.91 -3.04 0.21
C SER A 42 -14.73 -1.75 -0.58
N PRO A 43 -13.90 -0.79 -0.13
CA PRO A 43 -13.57 0.41 -0.90
C PRO A 43 -13.05 0.07 -2.31
N TYR A 44 -12.24 -0.98 -2.44
CA TYR A 44 -11.75 -1.44 -3.74
C TYR A 44 -12.86 -1.90 -4.68
N LEU A 45 -13.83 -2.67 -4.18
CA LEU A 45 -14.94 -3.12 -5.01
C LEU A 45 -15.85 -1.95 -5.40
N LEU A 46 -16.11 -1.03 -4.47
CA LEU A 46 -16.91 0.17 -4.70
C LEU A 46 -16.30 1.11 -5.74
N GLN A 47 -14.96 1.20 -5.83
CA GLN A 47 -14.28 1.95 -6.90
C GLN A 47 -14.71 1.50 -8.29
N HIS A 48 -14.99 0.21 -8.46
CA HIS A 48 -15.40 -0.38 -9.75
C HIS A 48 -16.90 -0.50 -9.94
N ALA A 49 -17.73 -0.03 -9.00
CA ALA A 49 -19.19 -0.17 -9.03
C ALA A 49 -19.85 0.55 -10.22
N HIS A 50 -19.17 1.53 -10.79
CA HIS A 50 -19.68 2.35 -11.90
C HIS A 50 -18.91 2.19 -13.21
N ASN A 51 -18.07 1.16 -13.31
CA ASN A 51 -17.47 0.79 -14.60
C ASN A 51 -18.53 0.21 -15.56
N PRO A 52 -18.36 0.36 -16.88
CA PRO A 52 -19.22 -0.28 -17.89
C PRO A 52 -19.09 -1.81 -17.92
N VAL A 53 -18.03 -2.38 -17.34
CA VAL A 53 -17.91 -3.83 -17.13
C VAL A 53 -18.93 -4.29 -16.09
N ASP A 54 -19.67 -5.36 -16.40
CA ASP A 54 -20.64 -6.00 -15.50
C ASP A 54 -19.91 -6.82 -14.43
N TRP A 55 -19.28 -6.11 -13.50
CA TRP A 55 -18.55 -6.71 -12.41
C TRP A 55 -19.48 -7.33 -11.36
N HIS A 56 -19.12 -8.54 -10.93
CA HIS A 56 -19.75 -9.27 -9.83
C HIS A 56 -18.75 -9.50 -8.70
N PRO A 57 -19.20 -9.60 -7.43
CA PRO A 57 -18.35 -10.08 -6.34
C PRO A 57 -18.13 -11.59 -6.45
N TRP A 58 -17.09 -12.10 -5.78
CA TRP A 58 -16.84 -13.53 -5.66
C TRP A 58 -17.78 -14.15 -4.63
N ASN A 59 -18.85 -14.81 -5.10
CA ASN A 59 -19.78 -15.55 -4.26
C ASN A 59 -20.41 -16.74 -5.03
N GLU A 60 -21.13 -17.59 -4.32
CA GLU A 60 -21.77 -18.79 -4.92
C GLU A 60 -22.75 -18.43 -6.03
N GLN A 61 -23.54 -17.36 -5.86
CA GLN A 61 -24.49 -16.91 -6.84
C GLN A 61 -23.82 -16.55 -8.18
N THR A 62 -22.70 -15.86 -8.14
CA THR A 62 -21.92 -15.51 -9.34
C THR A 62 -21.32 -16.75 -10.02
N LEU A 63 -20.79 -17.69 -9.22
CA LEU A 63 -20.25 -18.92 -9.74
C LEU A 63 -21.33 -19.81 -10.37
N ASP A 64 -22.52 -19.86 -9.80
CA ASP A 64 -23.66 -20.59 -10.35
C ASP A 64 -24.22 -19.95 -11.61
N LYS A 65 -24.20 -18.61 -11.69
CA LYS A 65 -24.49 -17.87 -12.92
C LYS A 65 -23.55 -18.31 -14.06
N ALA A 66 -22.24 -18.35 -13.80
CA ALA A 66 -21.26 -18.79 -14.80
C ALA A 66 -21.48 -20.22 -15.27
N LYS A 67 -21.80 -21.15 -14.35
CA LYS A 67 -22.12 -22.54 -14.68
C LYS A 67 -23.38 -22.65 -15.51
N SER A 68 -24.46 -21.94 -15.13
CA SER A 68 -25.75 -21.98 -15.83
C SER A 68 -25.70 -21.39 -17.24
N GLU A 69 -24.90 -20.31 -17.42
CA GLU A 69 -24.69 -19.68 -18.73
C GLU A 69 -23.59 -20.36 -19.57
N GLY A 70 -22.83 -21.29 -18.99
CA GLY A 70 -21.68 -21.93 -19.65
C GLY A 70 -20.55 -20.96 -20.01
N LYS A 71 -20.50 -19.80 -19.35
CA LYS A 71 -19.50 -18.75 -19.60
C LYS A 71 -18.25 -18.94 -18.75
N LEU A 72 -17.09 -18.62 -19.34
CA LEU A 72 -15.84 -18.50 -18.61
C LEU A 72 -15.91 -17.42 -17.52
N LEU A 73 -15.11 -17.59 -16.47
CA LEU A 73 -14.87 -16.55 -15.47
C LEU A 73 -13.68 -15.70 -15.89
N LEU A 74 -13.83 -14.36 -15.84
CA LEU A 74 -12.72 -13.42 -15.90
C LEU A 74 -12.60 -12.80 -14.52
N ILE A 75 -11.51 -13.08 -13.82
CA ILE A 75 -11.29 -12.75 -12.42
C ILE A 75 -10.18 -11.72 -12.36
N SER A 76 -10.50 -10.51 -11.84
CA SER A 76 -9.54 -9.43 -11.64
C SER A 76 -9.39 -9.16 -10.15
N ILE A 77 -8.19 -9.35 -9.63
CA ILE A 77 -7.85 -9.25 -8.21
C ILE A 77 -6.90 -8.08 -7.99
N GLY A 78 -7.17 -7.29 -6.97
CA GLY A 78 -6.35 -6.14 -6.59
C GLY A 78 -6.66 -5.68 -5.17
N TYR A 79 -6.35 -4.44 -4.87
CA TYR A 79 -6.63 -3.79 -3.58
C TYR A 79 -6.73 -2.27 -3.78
N SER A 80 -7.30 -1.56 -2.80
CA SER A 80 -7.69 -0.15 -2.93
C SER A 80 -6.51 0.79 -3.24
N ALA A 81 -5.37 0.61 -2.58
CA ALA A 81 -4.19 1.46 -2.75
C ALA A 81 -3.29 1.06 -3.95
N CYS A 82 -3.77 0.23 -4.87
CA CYS A 82 -2.99 -0.35 -5.96
C CYS A 82 -2.92 0.56 -7.18
N HIS A 83 -1.86 1.35 -7.33
CA HIS A 83 -1.67 2.24 -8.49
C HIS A 83 -1.89 1.55 -9.86
N TRP A 84 -1.25 0.40 -10.12
CA TRP A 84 -1.41 -0.30 -11.40
C TRP A 84 -2.80 -0.88 -11.62
N CYS A 85 -3.59 -1.07 -10.53
CA CYS A 85 -5.01 -1.42 -10.65
C CYS A 85 -5.80 -0.21 -11.16
N HIS A 86 -5.53 1.01 -10.67
CA HIS A 86 -6.15 2.24 -11.15
C HIS A 86 -5.77 2.51 -12.61
N VAL A 87 -4.49 2.36 -12.98
CA VAL A 87 -4.05 2.50 -14.38
C VAL A 87 -4.83 1.55 -15.30
N MET A 88 -4.98 0.27 -14.92
CA MET A 88 -5.72 -0.69 -15.74
C MET A 88 -7.24 -0.39 -15.77
N GLU A 89 -7.79 0.16 -14.69
CA GLU A 89 -9.17 0.62 -14.64
C GLU A 89 -9.42 1.72 -15.67
N HIS A 90 -8.64 2.80 -15.61
CA HIS A 90 -8.80 3.95 -16.51
C HIS A 90 -8.52 3.60 -17.98
N GLU A 91 -7.51 2.79 -18.24
CA GLU A 91 -7.15 2.41 -19.61
C GLU A 91 -8.10 1.38 -20.24
N SER A 92 -8.68 0.47 -19.42
CA SER A 92 -9.38 -0.70 -19.93
C SER A 92 -10.78 -0.88 -19.37
N PHE A 93 -10.99 -0.82 -18.05
CA PHE A 93 -12.27 -1.19 -17.46
C PHE A 93 -13.34 -0.08 -17.57
N GLU A 94 -12.93 1.15 -17.77
CA GLU A 94 -13.82 2.30 -18.07
C GLU A 94 -14.13 2.43 -19.57
N ASP A 95 -13.46 1.67 -20.44
CA ASP A 95 -13.68 1.71 -21.88
C ASP A 95 -14.87 0.84 -22.29
N ALA A 96 -15.87 1.44 -22.95
CA ALA A 96 -17.11 0.77 -23.35
C ALA A 96 -16.89 -0.38 -24.36
N GLU A 97 -15.87 -0.29 -25.25
CA GLU A 97 -15.57 -1.36 -26.19
C GLU A 97 -14.96 -2.57 -25.48
N VAL A 98 -14.00 -2.32 -24.56
CA VAL A 98 -13.41 -3.36 -23.72
C VAL A 98 -14.48 -4.03 -22.87
N ALA A 99 -15.32 -3.23 -22.20
CA ALA A 99 -16.41 -3.71 -21.37
C ALA A 99 -17.37 -4.59 -22.18
N LYS A 100 -17.74 -4.19 -23.38
CA LYS A 100 -18.57 -5.02 -24.25
C LYS A 100 -17.94 -6.37 -24.56
N ILE A 101 -16.64 -6.40 -24.88
CA ILE A 101 -15.94 -7.67 -25.16
C ILE A 101 -15.93 -8.56 -23.90
N MET A 102 -15.69 -7.96 -22.73
CA MET A 102 -15.67 -8.68 -21.45
C MET A 102 -17.04 -9.26 -21.12
N ASN A 103 -18.09 -8.45 -21.14
CA ASN A 103 -19.45 -8.83 -20.77
C ASN A 103 -20.05 -9.89 -21.73
N ASP A 104 -19.76 -9.78 -23.04
CA ASP A 104 -20.26 -10.75 -24.04
C ASP A 104 -19.67 -12.15 -23.84
N ASN A 105 -18.44 -12.25 -23.36
CA ASN A 105 -17.70 -13.52 -23.36
C ASN A 105 -17.45 -14.15 -21.98
N PHE A 106 -17.58 -13.35 -20.90
CA PHE A 106 -17.22 -13.77 -19.54
C PHE A 106 -18.29 -13.38 -18.52
N ILE A 107 -18.31 -14.06 -17.40
CA ILE A 107 -18.80 -13.53 -16.14
C ILE A 107 -17.58 -12.87 -15.46
N CYS A 108 -17.63 -11.54 -15.31
CA CYS A 108 -16.53 -10.75 -14.80
C CYS A 108 -16.62 -10.64 -13.27
N ILE A 109 -15.57 -11.09 -12.58
CA ILE A 109 -15.50 -11.10 -11.11
C ILE A 109 -14.39 -10.16 -10.67
N LYS A 110 -14.72 -9.26 -9.72
CA LYS A 110 -13.74 -8.42 -9.03
C LYS A 110 -13.51 -8.96 -7.63
N VAL A 111 -12.24 -9.00 -7.19
CA VAL A 111 -11.87 -9.55 -5.87
C VAL A 111 -10.93 -8.57 -5.17
N ASP A 112 -11.29 -8.19 -3.95
CA ASP A 112 -10.36 -7.53 -3.04
C ASP A 112 -9.48 -8.59 -2.36
N ARG A 113 -8.18 -8.59 -2.66
CA ARG A 113 -7.22 -9.55 -2.10
C ARG A 113 -7.06 -9.45 -0.58
N GLU A 114 -7.39 -8.29 -0.03
CA GLU A 114 -7.22 -8.03 1.40
C GLU A 114 -8.36 -8.62 2.20
N GLU A 115 -9.57 -8.66 1.63
CA GLU A 115 -10.74 -9.34 2.21
C GLU A 115 -10.76 -10.84 1.85
N ARG A 116 -10.27 -11.20 0.66
CA ARG A 116 -10.28 -12.58 0.14
C ARG A 116 -8.86 -13.07 -0.20
N PRO A 117 -7.95 -13.12 0.79
CA PRO A 117 -6.59 -13.63 0.59
C PRO A 117 -6.55 -15.11 0.18
N ASP A 118 -7.58 -15.87 0.54
CA ASP A 118 -7.78 -17.26 0.12
C ASP A 118 -7.92 -17.40 -1.40
N ILE A 119 -8.69 -16.52 -2.04
CA ILE A 119 -8.86 -16.49 -3.49
C ILE A 119 -7.61 -15.95 -4.18
N ASP A 120 -7.04 -14.86 -3.66
CA ASP A 120 -5.81 -14.28 -4.18
C ASP A 120 -4.68 -15.31 -4.21
N GLN A 121 -4.47 -16.07 -3.14
CA GLN A 121 -3.41 -17.06 -3.05
C GLN A 121 -3.53 -18.13 -4.13
N ILE A 122 -4.74 -18.67 -4.37
CA ILE A 122 -4.97 -19.72 -5.38
C ILE A 122 -4.62 -19.22 -6.78
N TYR A 123 -5.14 -18.03 -7.15
CA TYR A 123 -4.92 -17.47 -8.48
C TYR A 123 -3.50 -16.93 -8.67
N MET A 124 -2.88 -16.40 -7.60
CA MET A 124 -1.47 -16.00 -7.61
C MET A 124 -0.56 -17.21 -7.82
N THR A 125 -0.80 -18.32 -7.11
CA THR A 125 -0.06 -19.58 -7.31
C THR A 125 -0.20 -20.08 -8.73
N ALA A 126 -1.42 -20.02 -9.30
CA ALA A 126 -1.65 -20.39 -10.72
C ALA A 126 -0.78 -19.54 -11.67
N VAL A 127 -0.76 -18.22 -11.47
CA VAL A 127 0.02 -17.32 -12.33
C VAL A 127 1.51 -17.53 -12.16
N GLN A 128 1.98 -17.75 -10.93
CA GLN A 128 3.40 -18.03 -10.67
C GLN A 128 3.86 -19.35 -11.31
N LEU A 129 3.02 -20.40 -11.30
CA LEU A 129 3.31 -21.65 -11.98
C LEU A 129 3.38 -21.51 -13.50
N MET A 130 2.58 -20.62 -14.09
CA MET A 130 2.59 -20.36 -15.54
C MET A 130 3.72 -19.42 -15.98
N ASN A 131 3.97 -18.35 -15.21
CA ASN A 131 4.78 -17.20 -15.64
C ASN A 131 6.05 -16.99 -14.81
N GLN A 132 6.26 -17.79 -13.75
CA GLN A 132 7.36 -17.67 -12.77
C GLN A 132 7.43 -16.31 -12.02
N ARG A 133 6.40 -15.51 -12.15
CA ARG A 133 6.24 -14.21 -11.49
C ARG A 133 4.76 -13.87 -11.36
N GLY A 134 4.41 -13.01 -10.43
CA GLY A 134 3.06 -12.49 -10.21
C GLY A 134 3.09 -11.06 -9.70
N GLY A 135 1.93 -10.49 -9.41
CA GLY A 135 1.74 -9.12 -8.94
C GLY A 135 0.29 -8.68 -9.17
N TRP A 136 -0.02 -7.48 -8.77
CA TRP A 136 -1.35 -6.87 -8.95
C TRP A 136 -1.25 -5.66 -9.90
N PRO A 137 -2.34 -5.42 -10.71
CA PRO A 137 -3.57 -6.22 -10.79
C PRO A 137 -3.27 -7.65 -11.24
N LEU A 138 -3.95 -8.63 -10.64
CA LEU A 138 -3.86 -10.03 -11.04
C LEU A 138 -5.11 -10.39 -11.83
N ASN A 139 -4.95 -10.73 -13.10
CA ASN A 139 -6.05 -11.08 -13.98
C ASN A 139 -5.97 -12.55 -14.40
N CYS A 140 -7.03 -13.29 -14.20
CA CYS A 140 -7.09 -14.71 -14.52
C CYS A 140 -8.34 -15.04 -15.32
N VAL A 141 -8.24 -16.03 -16.21
CA VAL A 141 -9.39 -16.65 -16.85
C VAL A 141 -9.50 -18.08 -16.38
N ALA A 142 -10.71 -18.44 -15.93
CA ALA A 142 -11.00 -19.75 -15.39
C ALA A 142 -12.23 -20.36 -16.07
N LEU A 143 -12.32 -21.69 -15.97
CA LEU A 143 -13.54 -22.44 -16.32
C LEU A 143 -14.71 -22.03 -15.40
N PRO A 144 -15.97 -22.30 -15.76
CA PRO A 144 -17.13 -21.98 -14.92
C PRO A 144 -17.09 -22.61 -13.52
N ASN A 145 -16.25 -23.62 -13.30
CA ASN A 145 -16.02 -24.25 -12.01
C ASN A 145 -14.85 -23.65 -11.21
N GLY A 146 -14.29 -22.52 -11.65
CA GLY A 146 -13.21 -21.81 -10.98
C GLY A 146 -11.79 -22.29 -11.28
N LYS A 147 -11.60 -23.35 -12.07
CA LYS A 147 -10.26 -23.86 -12.41
C LYS A 147 -9.56 -22.92 -13.39
N PRO A 148 -8.43 -22.28 -13.01
CA PRO A 148 -7.71 -21.35 -13.87
C PRO A 148 -7.01 -22.07 -15.03
N PHE A 149 -6.93 -21.40 -16.18
CA PHE A 149 -6.14 -21.86 -17.31
C PHE A 149 -5.30 -20.78 -17.98
N TRP A 150 -5.47 -19.52 -17.58
CA TRP A 150 -4.66 -18.40 -18.01
C TRP A 150 -4.60 -17.34 -16.91
N GLY A 151 -3.50 -16.55 -16.89
CA GLY A 151 -3.39 -15.40 -16.03
C GLY A 151 -2.16 -14.55 -16.30
N GLY A 152 -2.23 -13.33 -15.84
CA GLY A 152 -1.18 -12.32 -15.95
C GLY A 152 -1.48 -11.13 -15.04
N THR A 153 -0.63 -10.10 -15.13
CA THR A 153 -0.77 -8.90 -14.31
C THR A 153 -1.37 -7.75 -15.13
N TYR A 154 -0.71 -6.62 -15.21
CA TYR A 154 -1.15 -5.49 -16.02
C TYR A 154 -0.97 -5.75 -17.53
N PHE A 155 -1.93 -5.30 -18.30
CA PHE A 155 -1.92 -5.28 -19.77
C PHE A 155 -2.36 -3.92 -20.28
N ARG A 156 -1.70 -3.42 -21.31
CA ARG A 156 -2.20 -2.27 -22.07
C ARG A 156 -3.51 -2.63 -22.77
N LYS A 157 -4.38 -1.67 -22.97
CA LYS A 157 -5.75 -1.83 -23.51
C LYS A 157 -5.81 -2.75 -24.76
N GLU A 158 -5.00 -2.49 -25.78
CA GLU A 158 -5.04 -3.27 -27.03
C GLU A 158 -4.54 -4.71 -26.85
N ASP A 159 -3.53 -4.90 -26.00
CA ASP A 159 -3.05 -6.24 -25.64
C ASP A 159 -4.11 -6.99 -24.83
N TRP A 160 -4.79 -6.30 -23.91
CA TRP A 160 -5.89 -6.86 -23.13
C TRP A 160 -7.04 -7.36 -24.03
N LYS A 161 -7.53 -6.52 -24.95
CA LYS A 161 -8.57 -6.88 -25.92
C LYS A 161 -8.19 -8.13 -26.70
N LYS A 162 -6.95 -8.18 -27.24
CA LYS A 162 -6.43 -9.30 -28.01
C LYS A 162 -6.38 -10.59 -27.19
N GLN A 163 -5.92 -10.51 -25.93
CA GLN A 163 -5.81 -11.66 -25.04
C GLN A 163 -7.19 -12.25 -24.74
N ILE A 164 -8.13 -11.44 -24.23
CA ILE A 164 -9.44 -11.95 -23.82
C ILE A 164 -10.26 -12.51 -24.99
N LEU A 165 -10.21 -11.88 -26.17
CA LEU A 165 -10.83 -12.41 -27.39
C LEU A 165 -10.19 -13.73 -27.82
N GLY A 166 -8.85 -13.84 -27.76
CA GLY A 166 -8.11 -15.06 -28.08
C GLY A 166 -8.51 -16.21 -27.15
N LEU A 167 -8.62 -15.96 -25.85
CA LEU A 167 -9.00 -16.97 -24.85
C LEU A 167 -10.45 -17.44 -25.04
N ALA A 168 -11.38 -16.50 -25.25
CA ALA A 168 -12.78 -16.86 -25.53
C ALA A 168 -12.91 -17.70 -26.81
N LYS A 169 -12.16 -17.36 -27.87
CA LYS A 169 -12.13 -18.12 -29.11
C LYS A 169 -11.55 -19.51 -28.87
N THR A 170 -10.41 -19.61 -28.18
CA THR A 170 -9.75 -20.90 -27.90
C THR A 170 -10.67 -21.88 -27.14
N TYR A 171 -11.38 -21.37 -26.13
CA TYR A 171 -12.34 -22.19 -25.39
C TYR A 171 -13.49 -22.69 -26.27
N LYS A 172 -13.99 -21.87 -27.21
CA LYS A 172 -15.05 -22.25 -28.14
C LYS A 172 -14.60 -23.28 -29.16
N THR A 173 -13.33 -23.23 -29.64
CA THR A 173 -12.82 -24.11 -30.70
C THR A 173 -12.13 -25.39 -30.18
N GLU A 174 -11.49 -25.30 -29.00
CA GLU A 174 -10.68 -26.37 -28.42
C GLU A 174 -11.01 -26.60 -26.93
N PRO A 175 -12.27 -26.80 -26.53
CA PRO A 175 -12.66 -26.83 -25.12
C PRO A 175 -11.94 -27.91 -24.32
N ASN A 176 -11.76 -29.09 -24.88
CA ASN A 176 -11.11 -30.21 -24.20
C ASN A 176 -9.64 -29.90 -23.84
N ARG A 177 -8.90 -29.24 -24.75
CA ARG A 177 -7.54 -28.83 -24.51
C ARG A 177 -7.44 -27.82 -23.33
N VAL A 178 -8.38 -26.89 -23.28
CA VAL A 178 -8.46 -25.89 -22.18
C VAL A 178 -8.78 -26.60 -20.87
N ILE A 179 -9.73 -27.51 -20.84
CA ILE A 179 -10.12 -28.29 -19.66
C ILE A 179 -8.94 -29.13 -19.14
N GLU A 180 -8.26 -29.84 -20.01
CA GLU A 180 -7.09 -30.65 -19.63
C GLU A 180 -5.96 -29.81 -19.06
N PHE A 181 -5.72 -28.59 -19.61
CA PHE A 181 -4.74 -27.69 -19.09
C PHE A 181 -5.14 -27.15 -17.71
N ALA A 182 -6.41 -26.71 -17.53
CA ALA A 182 -6.94 -26.25 -16.26
C ALA A 182 -6.84 -27.31 -15.15
N ASP A 183 -7.12 -28.57 -15.50
CA ASP A 183 -6.99 -29.71 -14.57
C ASP A 183 -5.54 -29.97 -14.17
N ARG A 184 -4.59 -29.89 -15.12
CA ARG A 184 -3.16 -30.04 -14.80
C ARG A 184 -2.68 -28.90 -13.90
N LEU A 185 -3.04 -27.65 -14.22
CA LEU A 185 -2.67 -26.49 -13.43
C LEU A 185 -3.23 -26.57 -12.01
N THR A 186 -4.51 -26.96 -11.87
CA THR A 186 -5.16 -27.15 -10.57
C THR A 186 -4.44 -28.20 -9.72
N ARG A 187 -4.03 -29.34 -10.32
CA ARG A 187 -3.20 -30.33 -9.61
C ARG A 187 -1.85 -29.75 -9.20
N GLY A 188 -1.22 -28.93 -10.07
CA GLY A 188 0.03 -28.23 -9.75
C GLY A 188 -0.11 -27.30 -8.55
N ILE A 189 -1.20 -26.52 -8.47
CA ILE A 189 -1.51 -25.66 -7.33
C ILE A 189 -1.60 -26.49 -6.05
N GLN A 190 -2.37 -27.57 -6.07
CA GLN A 190 -2.54 -28.48 -4.93
C GLN A 190 -1.23 -29.12 -4.47
N GLU A 191 -0.33 -29.48 -5.41
CA GLU A 191 0.97 -30.06 -5.06
C GLU A 191 1.93 -29.04 -4.41
N VAL A 192 1.92 -27.79 -4.88
CA VAL A 192 2.76 -26.73 -4.29
C VAL A 192 2.35 -26.39 -2.86
N GLU A 193 1.06 -26.49 -2.55
CA GLU A 193 0.51 -26.18 -1.21
C GLU A 193 0.58 -27.36 -0.24
N LYS A 194 0.96 -28.56 -0.70
CA LYS A 194 1.10 -29.71 0.19
C LYS A 194 2.30 -29.57 1.11
N ILE A 195 2.02 -29.57 2.41
CA ILE A 195 3.04 -29.73 3.44
C ILE A 195 3.13 -31.22 3.78
N GLY A 196 4.27 -31.84 3.44
CA GLY A 196 4.53 -33.23 3.82
C GLY A 196 4.59 -33.40 5.33
N LEU A 197 3.94 -34.42 5.84
CA LEU A 197 4.11 -34.79 7.25
C LEU A 197 5.54 -35.29 7.44
N ASN A 198 6.30 -34.60 8.30
CA ASN A 198 7.59 -35.10 8.74
C ASN A 198 7.35 -36.08 9.91
N THR A 199 7.68 -37.34 9.71
CA THR A 199 7.57 -38.39 10.72
C THR A 199 8.89 -38.62 11.48
N GLU A 200 9.95 -37.92 11.11
CA GLU A 200 11.25 -37.98 11.77
C GLU A 200 11.35 -36.93 12.88
N GLU A 201 12.07 -37.27 13.95
CA GLU A 201 12.38 -36.32 15.01
C GLU A 201 13.39 -35.30 14.46
N VAL A 202 12.95 -34.05 14.30
CA VAL A 202 13.78 -32.98 13.72
C VAL A 202 14.51 -32.25 14.84
N ASN A 203 15.83 -32.38 14.87
CA ASN A 203 16.70 -31.59 15.74
C ASN A 203 17.30 -30.41 14.95
N PHE A 204 16.75 -29.22 15.16
CA PHE A 204 17.32 -28.01 14.56
C PHE A 204 18.64 -27.61 15.25
N THR A 205 19.68 -27.40 14.46
CA THR A 205 21.00 -27.00 14.93
C THR A 205 21.40 -25.61 14.44
N TRP A 206 22.40 -25.01 15.06
CA TRP A 206 23.00 -23.78 14.54
C TRP A 206 23.54 -23.91 13.11
N LYS A 207 24.00 -25.12 12.75
CA LYS A 207 24.47 -25.41 11.39
C LYS A 207 23.34 -25.26 10.37
N ASP A 208 22.12 -25.69 10.73
CA ASP A 208 20.96 -25.58 9.84
C ASP A 208 20.58 -24.11 9.64
N LEU A 209 20.56 -23.30 10.72
CA LEU A 209 20.33 -21.86 10.62
C LEU A 209 21.41 -21.16 9.78
N ASN A 210 22.67 -21.51 9.96
CA ASN A 210 23.76 -20.96 9.16
C ASN A 210 23.62 -21.32 7.68
N ASN A 211 23.24 -22.57 7.36
CA ASN A 211 22.97 -23.02 5.99
C ASN A 211 21.80 -22.28 5.34
N MET A 212 20.82 -21.84 6.11
CA MET A 212 19.71 -21.00 5.61
C MET A 212 20.14 -19.57 5.36
N VAL A 213 20.96 -18.99 6.24
CA VAL A 213 21.35 -17.56 6.16
C VAL A 213 22.46 -17.34 5.12
N SER A 214 23.39 -18.27 4.95
CA SER A 214 24.54 -18.10 4.05
C SER A 214 24.17 -17.77 2.60
N PRO A 215 23.28 -18.51 1.91
CA PRO A 215 22.86 -18.18 0.55
C PRO A 215 22.09 -16.86 0.47
N TRP A 216 21.46 -16.45 1.56
CA TRP A 216 20.76 -15.18 1.64
C TRP A 216 21.73 -14.01 1.76
N SER A 217 22.81 -14.15 2.59
CA SER A 217 23.83 -13.12 2.73
C SER A 217 24.59 -12.84 1.43
N GLU A 218 24.71 -13.79 0.52
CA GLU A 218 25.27 -13.60 -0.82
C GLU A 218 24.48 -12.58 -1.69
N ARG A 219 23.21 -12.35 -1.33
CA ARG A 219 22.33 -11.41 -2.02
C ARG A 219 22.20 -10.06 -1.32
N PHE A 220 22.95 -9.82 -0.29
CA PHE A 220 22.94 -8.56 0.44
C PHE A 220 23.52 -7.42 -0.41
N ASP A 221 22.87 -6.26 -0.40
CA ASP A 221 23.44 -5.03 -0.91
C ASP A 221 24.25 -4.35 0.21
N ASN A 222 25.55 -4.57 0.17
CA ASN A 222 26.46 -4.05 1.20
C ASN A 222 26.78 -2.55 1.08
N ARG A 223 26.20 -1.87 0.08
CA ARG A 223 26.32 -0.41 -0.11
C ARG A 223 25.08 0.34 0.28
N ASP A 224 23.94 -0.12 -0.21
CA ASP A 224 22.67 0.59 -0.06
C ASP A 224 21.66 -0.20 0.83
N GLY A 225 22.09 -1.33 1.41
CA GLY A 225 21.23 -2.17 2.24
C GLY A 225 20.12 -2.87 1.45
N GLY A 226 19.42 -3.77 2.10
CA GLY A 226 18.42 -4.58 1.43
C GLY A 226 18.99 -5.68 0.55
N SER A 227 18.19 -6.26 -0.31
CA SER A 227 18.64 -7.20 -1.33
C SER A 227 19.22 -6.46 -2.53
N ASN A 228 20.15 -7.11 -3.25
CA ASN A 228 20.64 -6.59 -4.52
C ASN A 228 19.51 -6.45 -5.55
N GLY A 229 19.51 -5.35 -6.30
CA GLY A 229 18.58 -5.08 -7.38
C GLY A 229 17.43 -4.13 -7.00
N ALA A 230 16.41 -4.11 -7.84
CA ALA A 230 15.18 -3.34 -7.67
C ALA A 230 14.01 -4.17 -8.21
N PRO A 231 12.77 -3.94 -7.71
CA PRO A 231 12.42 -3.07 -6.57
C PRO A 231 12.92 -3.60 -5.22
N LYS A 232 13.01 -2.72 -4.20
CA LYS A 232 13.38 -3.10 -2.83
C LYS A 232 12.20 -3.00 -1.89
N PHE A 233 11.91 -4.10 -1.20
CA PHE A 233 10.88 -4.16 -0.15
C PHE A 233 11.53 -4.10 1.24
N PRO A 234 10.92 -3.44 2.23
CA PRO A 234 11.42 -3.35 3.60
C PRO A 234 11.61 -4.71 4.29
N MET A 235 10.77 -5.70 3.97
CA MET A 235 10.85 -7.09 4.49
C MET A 235 11.03 -7.17 6.02
N PRO A 236 10.18 -6.51 6.85
CA PRO A 236 10.42 -6.36 8.27
C PRO A 236 10.59 -7.69 9.01
N ASN A 237 9.81 -8.72 8.68
CA ASN A 237 9.95 -10.06 9.30
C ASN A 237 11.31 -10.70 9.02
N ALA A 238 11.83 -10.51 7.82
CA ALA A 238 13.14 -10.98 7.41
C ALA A 238 14.24 -10.32 8.26
N TYR A 239 14.16 -8.99 8.41
CA TYR A 239 15.13 -8.25 9.21
C TYR A 239 14.99 -8.49 10.72
N HIS A 240 13.80 -8.76 11.24
CA HIS A 240 13.62 -9.26 12.61
C HIS A 240 14.35 -10.59 12.84
N PHE A 241 14.19 -11.52 11.91
CA PHE A 241 14.89 -12.80 11.97
C PHE A 241 16.40 -12.60 11.93
N LEU A 242 16.92 -11.83 10.96
CA LEU A 242 18.36 -11.57 10.81
C LEU A 242 18.95 -10.85 12.03
N LEU A 243 18.24 -9.90 12.64
CA LEU A 243 18.65 -9.20 13.85
C LEU A 243 18.83 -10.17 15.02
N LYS A 244 17.85 -11.05 15.24
CA LYS A 244 17.90 -12.08 16.29
C LYS A 244 18.98 -13.11 16.02
N TYR A 245 19.05 -13.62 14.79
CA TYR A 245 20.08 -14.57 14.38
C TYR A 245 21.49 -13.99 14.59
N ALA A 246 21.74 -12.78 14.09
CA ALA A 246 23.05 -12.13 14.21
C ALA A 246 23.45 -11.86 15.67
N HIS A 247 22.45 -11.51 16.51
CA HIS A 247 22.68 -11.30 17.94
C HIS A 247 23.08 -12.61 18.66
N LEU A 248 22.34 -13.69 18.41
CA LEU A 248 22.54 -14.98 19.10
C LEU A 248 23.76 -15.73 18.59
N SER A 249 24.07 -15.64 17.29
CA SER A 249 25.24 -16.29 16.66
C SER A 249 26.53 -15.45 16.74
N ASN A 250 26.45 -14.20 17.21
CA ASN A 250 27.53 -13.21 17.15
C ASN A 250 28.01 -12.95 15.71
N ASN A 251 27.15 -13.10 14.70
CA ASN A 251 27.50 -12.86 13.30
C ASN A 251 27.50 -11.36 13.00
N LYS A 252 28.70 -10.79 12.99
CA LYS A 252 28.90 -9.35 12.79
C LYS A 252 28.51 -8.89 11.39
N GLU A 253 28.76 -9.66 10.34
CA GLU A 253 28.45 -9.30 8.95
C GLU A 253 26.94 -9.11 8.76
N VAL A 254 26.15 -10.07 9.22
CA VAL A 254 24.69 -9.99 9.17
C VAL A 254 24.16 -8.82 10.02
N LEU A 255 24.76 -8.60 11.21
CA LEU A 255 24.38 -7.50 12.08
C LEU A 255 24.62 -6.12 11.42
N ASP A 256 25.80 -5.94 10.82
CA ASP A 256 26.18 -4.72 10.10
C ASP A 256 25.25 -4.48 8.90
N HIS A 257 24.85 -5.54 8.19
CA HIS A 257 23.91 -5.45 7.08
C HIS A 257 22.49 -5.03 7.53
N VAL A 258 22.00 -5.57 8.65
CA VAL A 258 20.71 -5.15 9.23
C VAL A 258 20.75 -3.68 9.61
N GLU A 259 21.82 -3.24 10.30
CA GLU A 259 22.00 -1.85 10.70
C GLU A 259 22.04 -0.91 9.49
N LEU A 260 22.82 -1.27 8.46
CA LEU A 260 22.91 -0.53 7.20
C LEU A 260 21.53 -0.39 6.53
N THR A 261 20.80 -1.50 6.42
CA THR A 261 19.47 -1.50 5.77
C THR A 261 18.48 -0.60 6.50
N MET A 262 18.40 -0.71 7.82
CA MET A 262 17.53 0.14 8.63
C MET A 262 17.89 1.62 8.49
N GLU A 263 19.20 1.96 8.50
CA GLU A 263 19.64 3.34 8.32
C GLU A 263 19.29 3.88 6.93
N LYS A 264 19.49 3.08 5.88
CA LYS A 264 19.20 3.45 4.50
C LYS A 264 17.70 3.64 4.25
N MET A 265 16.85 2.78 4.80
CA MET A 265 15.40 2.97 4.76
C MET A 265 14.96 4.24 5.48
N ALA A 266 15.45 4.51 6.70
CA ALA A 266 15.11 5.70 7.48
C ALA A 266 15.59 7.00 6.82
N PHE A 267 16.66 6.97 6.05
CA PHE A 267 17.19 8.11 5.31
C PHE A 267 16.59 8.25 3.91
N GLY A 268 16.09 7.16 3.34
CA GLY A 268 15.54 7.11 1.99
C GLY A 268 14.21 7.87 1.85
N GLY A 269 13.77 8.02 0.60
CA GLY A 269 12.46 8.57 0.29
C GLY A 269 11.32 7.58 0.54
N ILE A 270 11.63 6.30 0.77
CA ILE A 270 10.64 5.30 1.21
C ILE A 270 10.05 5.65 2.59
N TYR A 271 10.79 6.38 3.42
CA TYR A 271 10.31 6.97 4.66
C TYR A 271 9.86 8.41 4.40
N ASP A 272 8.63 8.76 4.74
CA ASP A 272 8.15 10.13 4.62
C ASP A 272 8.84 11.03 5.64
N GLN A 273 9.80 11.80 5.17
CA GLN A 273 10.66 12.66 6.00
C GLN A 273 9.91 13.80 6.70
N ILE A 274 8.68 14.09 6.28
CA ILE A 274 7.84 15.19 6.82
C ILE A 274 6.75 14.64 7.73
N GLY A 275 5.94 13.71 7.23
CA GLY A 275 4.75 13.22 7.94
C GLY A 275 4.96 11.91 8.69
N GLY A 276 6.12 11.27 8.55
CA GLY A 276 6.36 9.93 9.10
C GLY A 276 5.68 8.81 8.33
N GLY A 277 5.98 7.59 8.72
CA GLY A 277 5.49 6.37 8.08
C GLY A 277 6.24 5.99 6.82
N PHE A 278 6.19 4.70 6.50
CA PHE A 278 6.87 4.10 5.36
C PHE A 278 5.89 3.82 4.23
N ALA A 279 6.33 4.11 3.00
CA ALA A 279 5.73 3.57 1.81
C ALA A 279 6.06 2.07 1.66
N ARG A 280 5.29 1.36 0.84
CA ARG A 280 5.34 -0.10 0.76
C ARG A 280 6.66 -0.64 0.23
N TYR A 281 7.23 -0.05 -0.84
CA TYR A 281 8.51 -0.45 -1.41
C TYR A 281 9.15 0.68 -2.21
N SER A 282 10.44 0.54 -2.49
CA SER A 282 11.17 1.44 -3.39
C SER A 282 11.25 0.83 -4.78
N VAL A 283 10.90 1.59 -5.81
CA VAL A 283 11.00 1.15 -7.22
C VAL A 283 12.45 1.08 -7.70
N ASP A 284 13.36 1.74 -6.98
CA ASP A 284 14.79 1.75 -7.28
C ASP A 284 15.62 0.99 -6.22
N LYS A 285 16.91 0.83 -6.48
CA LYS A 285 17.84 0.14 -5.56
C LYS A 285 18.39 1.01 -4.42
N LEU A 286 18.03 2.31 -4.37
CA LEU A 286 18.63 3.31 -3.46
C LEU A 286 17.71 3.67 -2.30
N TRP A 287 16.51 3.08 -2.20
CA TRP A 287 15.44 3.46 -1.27
C TRP A 287 14.93 4.89 -1.49
N LYS A 288 15.11 5.44 -2.72
CA LYS A 288 14.80 6.83 -3.03
C LYS A 288 13.36 7.03 -3.47
N ALA A 289 12.97 6.43 -4.60
CA ALA A 289 11.65 6.61 -5.18
C ALA A 289 10.70 5.52 -4.65
N PRO A 290 9.78 5.85 -3.75
CA PRO A 290 8.83 4.89 -3.25
C PRO A 290 7.71 4.65 -4.26
N HIS A 291 7.03 3.51 -4.13
CA HIS A 291 5.65 3.37 -4.52
C HIS A 291 4.82 3.87 -3.34
N PHE A 292 4.15 5.02 -3.49
CA PHE A 292 3.74 5.90 -2.38
C PHE A 292 2.62 5.36 -1.49
N GLU A 293 2.03 4.20 -1.79
CA GLU A 293 1.04 3.55 -0.92
C GLU A 293 1.61 3.30 0.49
N LYS A 294 0.85 3.58 1.54
CA LYS A 294 1.26 3.35 2.93
C LYS A 294 0.33 2.35 3.59
N MET A 295 0.84 1.15 3.83
CA MET A 295 0.09 0.03 4.38
C MET A 295 0.23 -0.05 5.90
N LEU A 296 -0.86 -0.33 6.59
CA LEU A 296 -0.86 -0.53 8.05
C LEU A 296 0.09 -1.67 8.47
N TYR A 297 0.02 -2.81 7.76
CA TYR A 297 0.82 -3.99 8.11
C TYR A 297 2.32 -3.78 7.95
N ASP A 298 2.77 -2.96 6.99
CA ASP A 298 4.18 -2.62 6.84
C ASP A 298 4.64 -1.72 7.99
N ASN A 299 3.87 -0.67 8.27
CA ASN A 299 4.21 0.31 9.29
C ASN A 299 4.22 -0.29 10.69
N GLY A 300 3.24 -1.12 11.06
CA GLY A 300 3.21 -1.80 12.37
C GLY A 300 4.40 -2.73 12.58
N GLN A 301 4.79 -3.48 11.55
CA GLN A 301 5.96 -4.36 11.61
C GLN A 301 7.28 -3.58 11.63
N LEU A 302 7.36 -2.46 10.90
CA LEU A 302 8.54 -1.60 10.90
C LEU A 302 8.71 -0.87 12.23
N VAL A 303 7.64 -0.42 12.89
CA VAL A 303 7.72 0.11 14.27
C VAL A 303 8.37 -0.93 15.19
N SER A 304 7.92 -2.19 15.17
CA SER A 304 8.53 -3.28 15.93
C SER A 304 10.03 -3.45 15.61
N LEU A 305 10.39 -3.48 14.33
CA LEU A 305 11.77 -3.67 13.89
C LEU A 305 12.68 -2.51 14.34
N TYR A 306 12.22 -1.26 14.20
CA TYR A 306 13.01 -0.09 14.61
C TYR A 306 13.09 0.03 16.14
N ALA A 307 12.08 -0.42 16.90
CA ALA A 307 12.15 -0.51 18.35
C ALA A 307 13.21 -1.51 18.82
N ASP A 308 13.23 -2.73 18.24
CA ASP A 308 14.27 -3.74 18.50
C ASP A 308 15.65 -3.24 18.05
N GLY A 309 15.73 -2.58 16.90
CA GLY A 309 16.96 -1.95 16.41
C GLY A 309 17.47 -0.85 17.36
N TYR A 310 16.58 -0.03 17.93
CA TYR A 310 16.99 0.93 18.94
C TYR A 310 17.52 0.27 20.21
N LEU A 311 16.91 -0.81 20.65
CA LEU A 311 17.40 -1.58 21.80
C LEU A 311 18.81 -2.14 21.55
N LYS A 312 19.09 -2.58 20.32
CA LYS A 312 20.39 -3.16 19.95
C LYS A 312 21.46 -2.12 19.66
N PHE A 313 21.17 -1.12 18.84
CA PHE A 313 22.17 -0.18 18.28
C PHE A 313 22.24 1.16 19.02
N LYS A 314 21.23 1.48 19.83
CA LYS A 314 21.08 2.76 20.58
C LYS A 314 21.16 4.02 19.73
N LYS A 315 20.80 3.92 18.42
CA LYS A 315 20.79 5.08 17.52
C LYS A 315 19.55 5.94 17.74
N PRO A 316 19.69 7.25 18.05
CA PRO A 316 18.55 8.17 18.20
C PRO A 316 17.61 8.19 16.99
N LEU A 317 18.16 8.04 15.78
CA LEU A 317 17.41 7.94 14.53
C LEU A 317 16.29 6.89 14.59
N TYR A 318 16.57 5.72 15.17
CA TYR A 318 15.58 4.63 15.23
C TYR A 318 14.44 4.95 16.19
N LYS A 319 14.73 5.63 17.29
CA LYS A 319 13.72 6.16 18.19
C LYS A 319 12.84 7.21 17.50
N GLU A 320 13.44 8.14 16.75
CA GLU A 320 12.71 9.14 15.97
C GLU A 320 11.74 8.47 14.99
N VAL A 321 12.22 7.50 14.22
CA VAL A 321 11.41 6.74 13.24
C VAL A 321 10.22 6.04 13.90
N VAL A 322 10.42 5.42 15.08
CA VAL A 322 9.33 4.76 15.82
C VAL A 322 8.24 5.76 16.17
N PHE A 323 8.58 6.86 16.85
CA PHE A 323 7.57 7.83 17.29
C PHE A 323 6.89 8.54 16.13
N GLU A 324 7.65 8.99 15.12
CA GLU A 324 7.07 9.65 13.93
C GLU A 324 6.16 8.71 13.11
N THR A 325 6.46 7.40 13.10
CA THR A 325 5.58 6.41 12.45
C THR A 325 4.30 6.18 13.27
N LEU A 326 4.40 6.15 14.60
CA LEU A 326 3.23 6.07 15.47
C LEU A 326 2.35 7.32 15.35
N ASP A 327 2.94 8.51 15.33
CA ASP A 327 2.22 9.77 15.09
C ASP A 327 1.52 9.77 13.72
N PHE A 328 2.16 9.21 12.69
CA PHE A 328 1.53 9.02 11.37
C PHE A 328 0.31 8.10 11.46
N ILE A 329 0.44 6.94 12.11
CA ILE A 329 -0.66 5.97 12.26
C ILE A 329 -1.83 6.59 13.02
N GLU A 330 -1.57 7.28 14.13
CA GLU A 330 -2.60 7.94 14.93
C GLU A 330 -3.33 9.02 14.12
N ARG A 331 -2.60 9.81 13.37
CA ARG A 331 -3.14 10.93 12.58
C ARG A 331 -3.92 10.49 11.35
N GLU A 332 -3.45 9.46 10.65
CA GLU A 332 -3.92 9.13 9.30
C GLU A 332 -4.74 7.83 9.22
N LEU A 333 -4.46 6.84 10.08
CA LEU A 333 -5.02 5.51 9.97
C LEU A 333 -5.81 5.07 11.22
N MET A 334 -5.93 5.89 12.27
CA MET A 334 -6.70 5.51 13.45
C MET A 334 -8.17 5.94 13.30
N ALA A 335 -9.07 4.98 13.45
CA ALA A 335 -10.50 5.21 13.45
C ALA A 335 -10.98 5.75 14.82
N GLU A 336 -12.15 6.39 14.85
CA GLU A 336 -12.74 6.95 16.09
C GLU A 336 -12.96 5.90 17.18
N ASN A 337 -13.21 4.64 16.80
CA ASN A 337 -13.39 3.52 17.74
C ASN A 337 -12.07 2.92 18.24
N GLY A 338 -10.91 3.47 17.85
CA GLY A 338 -9.58 3.01 18.21
C GLY A 338 -9.04 1.84 17.38
N ALA A 339 -9.77 1.35 16.39
CA ALA A 339 -9.22 0.44 15.38
C ALA A 339 -8.37 1.20 14.36
N PHE A 340 -7.61 0.47 13.53
CA PHE A 340 -6.80 1.07 12.49
C PHE A 340 -7.33 0.70 11.11
N TYR A 341 -7.37 1.67 10.22
CA TYR A 341 -7.66 1.53 8.80
C TYR A 341 -6.50 0.86 8.06
N SER A 342 -6.77 0.34 6.87
CA SER A 342 -5.84 -0.55 6.15
C SER A 342 -4.71 0.18 5.44
N ALA A 343 -5.00 1.27 4.72
CA ALA A 343 -3.99 1.89 3.87
C ALA A 343 -4.34 3.33 3.44
N LEU A 344 -3.31 4.06 3.01
CA LEU A 344 -3.44 5.22 2.14
C LEU A 344 -2.99 4.85 0.73
N ASP A 345 -3.73 5.36 -0.26
CA ASP A 345 -3.43 5.16 -1.68
C ASP A 345 -2.07 5.76 -2.07
N ALA A 346 -1.47 5.24 -3.14
CA ALA A 346 -0.31 5.83 -3.76
C ALA A 346 -0.64 7.15 -4.48
N ASP A 347 -1.87 7.24 -5.01
CA ASP A 347 -2.30 8.31 -5.89
C ASP A 347 -3.09 9.39 -5.16
N SER A 348 -2.92 10.62 -5.62
CA SER A 348 -3.76 11.75 -5.29
C SER A 348 -4.09 12.49 -6.59
N GLU A 349 -5.39 12.76 -6.85
CA GLU A 349 -5.86 13.38 -8.09
C GLU A 349 -5.42 12.62 -9.36
N GLY A 350 -5.30 11.28 -9.28
CA GLY A 350 -4.87 10.41 -10.38
C GLY A 350 -3.36 10.47 -10.69
N GLU A 351 -2.54 11.05 -9.82
CA GLU A 351 -1.08 11.13 -9.97
C GLU A 351 -0.38 10.49 -8.78
N GLU A 352 0.51 9.52 -9.04
CA GLU A 352 1.30 8.85 -8.02
C GLU A 352 2.20 9.84 -7.28
N GLY A 353 2.18 9.81 -5.96
CA GLY A 353 3.08 10.59 -5.10
C GLY A 353 2.81 12.09 -5.01
N LYS A 354 1.84 12.64 -5.75
CA LYS A 354 1.55 14.08 -5.81
C LYS A 354 1.37 14.73 -4.45
N PHE A 355 0.75 14.04 -3.52
CA PHE A 355 0.54 14.53 -2.15
C PHE A 355 1.86 14.70 -1.38
N TYR A 356 2.89 13.91 -1.67
CA TYR A 356 4.11 13.80 -0.85
C TYR A 356 5.30 14.60 -1.39
N VAL A 357 5.35 14.87 -2.70
CA VAL A 357 6.48 15.50 -3.35
C VAL A 357 6.37 17.02 -3.39
N TRP A 358 7.49 17.71 -3.62
CA TRP A 358 7.59 19.17 -3.59
C TRP A 358 8.46 19.68 -4.73
N ASN A 359 8.10 20.79 -5.34
CA ASN A 359 9.00 21.47 -6.24
C ASN A 359 9.89 22.51 -5.49
N GLU A 360 11.00 22.91 -6.11
CA GLU A 360 11.97 23.81 -5.48
C GLU A 360 11.39 25.19 -5.18
N THR A 361 10.45 25.67 -5.99
CA THR A 361 9.79 26.99 -5.81
C THR A 361 8.92 26.98 -4.56
N GLU A 362 8.11 25.96 -4.37
CA GLU A 362 7.32 25.76 -3.14
C GLU A 362 8.21 25.71 -1.91
N LEU A 363 9.26 24.88 -1.95
CA LEU A 363 10.19 24.73 -0.83
C LEU A 363 10.88 26.07 -0.47
N LYS A 364 11.31 26.86 -1.45
CA LYS A 364 11.88 28.19 -1.20
C LYS A 364 10.87 29.14 -0.56
N LEU A 365 9.62 29.11 -1.03
CA LEU A 365 8.55 29.95 -0.50
C LEU A 365 8.23 29.66 0.97
N PHE A 366 8.18 28.38 1.33
CA PHE A 366 7.76 27.94 2.66
C PHE A 366 8.91 27.94 3.67
N ILE A 367 10.12 27.59 3.27
CA ILE A 367 11.28 27.44 4.16
C ILE A 367 12.05 28.77 4.32
N ARG A 368 11.96 29.65 3.33
CA ARG A 368 12.53 31.03 3.36
C ARG A 368 14.04 31.04 3.63
N GLU A 369 14.48 31.81 4.64
CA GLU A 369 15.90 32.01 5.00
C GLU A 369 16.66 30.71 5.32
N ASP A 370 15.99 29.69 5.77
CA ASP A 370 16.59 28.39 6.12
C ASP A 370 16.79 27.48 4.89
N PHE A 371 16.39 27.91 3.69
CA PHE A 371 16.32 27.05 2.51
C PHE A 371 17.65 26.35 2.19
N GLU A 372 18.79 27.02 2.31
CA GLU A 372 20.09 26.40 2.01
C GLU A 372 20.46 25.29 2.99
N ILE A 373 20.09 25.41 4.28
CA ILE A 373 20.31 24.35 5.27
C ILE A 373 19.33 23.20 5.00
N PHE A 374 18.06 23.52 4.74
CA PHE A 374 17.02 22.56 4.36
C PHE A 374 17.40 21.76 3.13
N LYS A 375 17.84 22.44 2.08
CA LYS A 375 18.29 21.87 0.81
C LYS A 375 19.42 20.84 1.00
N ASP A 376 20.38 21.15 1.86
CA ASP A 376 21.46 20.22 2.18
C ASP A 376 20.99 19.04 3.04
N TYR A 377 20.06 19.26 3.96
CA TYR A 377 19.56 18.25 4.87
C TYR A 377 18.68 17.24 4.15
N TYR A 378 17.74 17.72 3.31
CA TYR A 378 16.78 16.87 2.60
C TYR A 378 17.14 16.60 1.13
N ASN A 379 18.36 16.93 0.70
CA ASN A 379 18.86 16.68 -0.65
C ASN A 379 17.97 17.25 -1.77
N VAL A 380 17.55 18.52 -1.66
CA VAL A 380 16.87 19.26 -2.74
C VAL A 380 17.91 19.58 -3.83
N ASN A 381 18.35 18.56 -4.54
CA ASN A 381 19.40 18.56 -5.56
C ASN A 381 19.20 17.34 -6.48
N SER A 382 20.17 17.04 -7.36
CA SER A 382 20.10 15.91 -8.30
C SER A 382 19.84 14.53 -7.65
N LYS A 383 20.11 14.37 -6.34
CA LYS A 383 19.82 13.11 -5.62
C LYS A 383 18.35 12.97 -5.30
N GLY A 384 17.72 14.05 -4.84
CA GLY A 384 16.28 14.07 -4.53
C GLY A 384 15.39 14.34 -5.73
N LEU A 385 15.94 14.88 -6.84
CA LEU A 385 15.16 15.21 -8.04
C LEU A 385 14.45 13.96 -8.59
N TRP A 386 13.15 14.10 -8.80
CA TRP A 386 12.27 13.06 -9.32
C TRP A 386 11.46 13.61 -10.51
N GLU A 387 10.36 13.00 -10.86
CA GLU A 387 9.56 13.31 -12.04
C GLU A 387 8.99 14.73 -12.03
N HIS A 388 8.82 15.32 -13.20
CA HIS A 388 8.23 16.65 -13.43
C HIS A 388 8.89 17.81 -12.65
N GLY A 389 10.16 17.66 -12.26
CA GLY A 389 10.88 18.68 -11.48
C GLY A 389 10.56 18.69 -9.99
N ASN A 390 9.84 17.71 -9.51
CA ASN A 390 9.58 17.51 -8.10
C ASN A 390 10.75 16.83 -7.38
N TYR A 391 10.78 16.97 -6.09
CA TYR A 391 11.76 16.36 -5.19
C TYR A 391 11.09 15.40 -4.23
N ILE A 392 11.65 14.21 -4.10
CA ILE A 392 11.43 13.31 -2.98
C ILE A 392 12.44 13.71 -1.91
N LEU A 393 11.95 14.08 -0.74
CA LEU A 393 12.80 14.46 0.38
C LEU A 393 13.45 13.22 0.97
N LEU A 394 14.77 13.22 1.04
CA LEU A 394 15.57 12.12 1.58
C LEU A 394 16.84 12.65 2.25
N ARG A 395 17.45 11.86 3.12
CA ARG A 395 18.67 12.23 3.84
C ARG A 395 19.85 11.35 3.41
N ASN A 396 21.04 11.87 3.53
CA ASN A 396 22.28 11.12 3.31
C ASN A 396 23.39 11.56 4.27
N LYS A 397 23.07 12.43 5.20
CA LYS A 397 23.97 12.96 6.22
C LYS A 397 23.28 12.96 7.57
N THR A 398 24.06 12.79 8.62
CA THR A 398 23.58 12.92 10.00
C THR A 398 23.35 14.40 10.36
N LYS A 399 22.51 14.65 11.37
CA LYS A 399 22.32 16.00 11.94
C LYS A 399 23.65 16.66 12.31
N LEU A 400 24.59 15.91 12.89
CA LEU A 400 25.91 16.40 13.26
C LEU A 400 26.71 16.89 12.04
N GLN A 401 26.68 16.16 10.92
CA GLN A 401 27.38 16.55 9.69
C GLN A 401 26.81 17.83 9.08
N ILE A 402 25.49 17.98 9.08
CA ILE A 402 24.83 19.21 8.60
C ILE A 402 25.12 20.39 9.52
N ALA A 403 24.94 20.22 10.82
CA ALA A 403 25.22 21.26 11.82
C ALA A 403 26.67 21.78 11.70
N LYS A 404 27.64 20.88 11.57
CA LYS A 404 29.04 21.22 11.36
C LYS A 404 29.25 21.99 10.04
N LYS A 405 28.64 21.57 8.95
CA LYS A 405 28.75 22.23 7.63
C LYS A 405 28.24 23.67 7.68
N HIS A 406 27.11 23.90 8.33
CA HIS A 406 26.45 25.21 8.40
C HIS A 406 26.84 26.03 9.63
N LYS A 407 27.80 25.54 10.45
CA LYS A 407 28.32 26.23 11.65
C LYS A 407 27.23 26.60 12.67
N ILE A 408 26.26 25.71 12.84
CA ILE A 408 25.20 25.80 13.86
C ILE A 408 25.30 24.63 14.84
N SER A 409 24.65 24.73 15.98
CA SER A 409 24.55 23.61 16.93
C SER A 409 23.58 22.54 16.44
N VAL A 410 23.74 21.30 16.92
CA VAL A 410 22.78 20.23 16.63
C VAL A 410 21.38 20.57 17.15
N SER A 411 21.29 21.18 18.33
CA SER A 411 20.02 21.61 18.92
C SER A 411 19.31 22.69 18.09
N GLU A 412 20.09 23.63 17.53
CA GLU A 412 19.52 24.64 16.61
C GLU A 412 18.99 24.00 15.32
N LEU A 413 19.74 23.04 14.76
CA LEU A 413 19.27 22.28 13.59
C LEU A 413 18.01 21.49 13.91
N GLU A 414 17.90 20.88 15.09
CA GLU A 414 16.70 20.14 15.52
C GLU A 414 15.49 21.06 15.65
N ALA A 415 15.65 22.23 16.22
CA ALA A 415 14.58 23.23 16.27
C ALA A 415 14.13 23.67 14.87
N LYS A 416 15.07 23.86 13.93
CA LYS A 416 14.76 24.15 12.53
C LYS A 416 14.00 23.00 11.85
N ILE A 417 14.43 21.76 12.05
CA ILE A 417 13.75 20.56 11.49
C ILE A 417 12.30 20.48 11.97
N VAL A 418 12.06 20.69 13.26
CA VAL A 418 10.69 20.73 13.81
C VAL A 418 9.86 21.80 13.12
N ASN A 419 10.39 23.02 13.00
CA ASN A 419 9.69 24.12 12.32
C ASN A 419 9.40 23.78 10.83
N TRP A 420 10.37 23.26 10.09
CA TRP A 420 10.19 22.88 8.69
C TRP A 420 9.11 21.81 8.51
N LYS A 421 9.12 20.78 9.37
CA LYS A 421 8.08 19.74 9.36
C LYS A 421 6.70 20.33 9.62
N THR A 422 6.58 21.23 10.63
CA THR A 422 5.31 21.87 10.96
C THR A 422 4.78 22.71 9.78
N VAL A 423 5.64 23.53 9.17
CA VAL A 423 5.26 24.36 8.01
C VAL A 423 4.84 23.49 6.82
N LEU A 424 5.65 22.49 6.47
CA LEU A 424 5.36 21.64 5.31
C LEU A 424 4.14 20.73 5.54
N MET A 425 3.89 20.26 6.76
CA MET A 425 2.65 19.56 7.09
C MET A 425 1.44 20.45 6.89
N ALA A 426 1.47 21.69 7.40
CA ALA A 426 0.36 22.63 7.23
C ALA A 426 0.09 22.99 5.75
N GLU A 427 1.12 23.03 4.91
CA GLU A 427 0.95 23.22 3.46
C GLU A 427 0.46 21.96 2.75
N ARG A 428 0.95 20.77 3.15
CA ARG A 428 0.50 19.48 2.65
C ARG A 428 -0.99 19.23 2.97
N ASP A 429 -1.45 19.61 4.14
CA ASP A 429 -2.84 19.45 4.57
C ASP A 429 -3.86 20.24 3.72
N LYS A 430 -3.39 21.23 2.95
CA LYS A 430 -4.22 21.95 1.96
C LYS A 430 -4.38 21.20 0.65
N ARG A 431 -3.56 20.18 0.40
CA ARG A 431 -3.61 19.36 -0.81
C ARG A 431 -4.74 18.33 -0.72
N ILE A 432 -5.20 17.86 -1.86
CA ILE A 432 -6.14 16.73 -1.91
C ILE A 432 -5.42 15.48 -1.43
N ARG A 433 -6.01 14.84 -0.41
CA ARG A 433 -5.43 13.67 0.23
C ARG A 433 -5.52 12.42 -0.67
N PRO A 434 -4.57 11.48 -0.55
CA PRO A 434 -4.72 10.15 -1.10
C PRO A 434 -5.98 9.46 -0.58
N GLY A 435 -6.54 8.54 -1.37
CA GLY A 435 -7.67 7.72 -0.93
C GLY A 435 -7.34 6.96 0.36
N LEU A 436 -8.30 6.94 1.27
CA LEU A 436 -8.23 6.15 2.50
C LEU A 436 -8.97 4.82 2.27
N ASP A 437 -8.27 3.72 2.46
CA ASP A 437 -8.89 2.41 2.58
C ASP A 437 -9.31 2.18 4.04
N ASP A 438 -10.57 2.46 4.32
CA ASP A 438 -11.16 2.49 5.67
C ASP A 438 -11.55 1.11 6.22
N LYS A 439 -11.16 0.02 5.55
CA LYS A 439 -11.30 -1.33 6.10
C LYS A 439 -10.46 -1.49 7.37
N SER A 440 -10.99 -2.21 8.35
CA SER A 440 -10.25 -2.63 9.55
C SER A 440 -10.05 -4.15 9.55
N LEU A 441 -8.86 -4.59 9.16
CA LEU A 441 -8.51 -6.01 9.10
C LEU A 441 -7.93 -6.46 10.44
N THR A 442 -8.51 -7.49 11.05
CA THR A 442 -8.11 -8.01 12.37
C THR A 442 -6.62 -8.37 12.42
N SER A 443 -6.11 -9.05 11.39
CA SER A 443 -4.69 -9.46 11.33
C SER A 443 -3.74 -8.27 11.27
N TRP A 444 -4.07 -7.23 10.51
CA TRP A 444 -3.24 -6.03 10.39
C TRP A 444 -3.29 -5.16 11.64
N ASN A 445 -4.47 -5.08 12.27
CA ASN A 445 -4.63 -4.43 13.57
C ASN A 445 -3.80 -5.16 14.64
N GLY A 446 -3.75 -6.49 14.62
CA GLY A 446 -2.87 -7.28 15.50
C GLY A 446 -1.38 -7.00 15.29
N LEU A 447 -0.94 -6.80 14.03
CA LEU A 447 0.44 -6.39 13.73
C LEU A 447 0.75 -4.98 14.24
N MET A 448 -0.18 -4.04 14.08
CA MET A 448 -0.02 -2.67 14.57
C MET A 448 -0.03 -2.60 16.10
N LEU A 449 -0.91 -3.35 16.75
CA LEU A 449 -0.95 -3.45 18.21
C LEU A 449 0.37 -4.00 18.78
N LYS A 450 1.02 -4.92 18.07
CA LYS A 450 2.35 -5.41 18.46
C LYS A 450 3.42 -4.32 18.30
N GLY A 451 3.35 -3.51 17.23
CA GLY A 451 4.27 -2.37 17.00
C GLY A 451 4.22 -1.37 18.13
#